data_43d2c02f9c8c6d4871a05afa37d8434a
#
_entry.id   43d2c02f9c8c6d4871a05afa37d8434a
#
_cell.length_a   1.000
_cell.length_b   1.000
_cell.length_c   1.000
_cell.angle_alpha   90.00
_cell.angle_beta   90.00
_cell.angle_gamma   90.00
#
_symmetry.space_group_name_H-M   'P 1'
#
loop_
_entity.id
_entity.type
_entity.pdbx_description
1 polymer ?
#
loop_
_entity_poly.entity_id
_entity_poly.type
_entity_poly.pdbx_seq_one_letter_code
_entity_poly.pdbx_strand_id
1 'polypeptide(L)'
;MAAACDLRFDCGRTCLDLVATAGGAPAERLTGPEQLAAWLVGAGLVPRGVPLDAVDVRWVVRFRALRDLLRRVVHDELRDRAADADLDRLNSAAAAGPPPAPRAVRDADGTLARTLCAPPDCAGLLAAVARDAVGLLTDPAAREQLRQCAGEHCSLVYLDTSRGRRRRWCSSEVCGNRERVARHRRRTTVRGTPGPAGAPAPAAAATGPARIPAPQPAAPAPVTSGKKFPPGG
;
A
#
# COMPACT_ATOMS: atom_id res chain seq x y z
N MET A 1 8.94 29.20 -6.31
CA MET A 1 8.25 28.35 -5.30
C MET A 1 8.16 26.96 -5.93
N ALA A 2 9.00 26.03 -5.47
CA ALA A 2 8.93 24.64 -5.93
C ALA A 2 7.55 24.09 -5.56
N ALA A 3 6.87 23.47 -6.53
CA ALA A 3 5.61 22.78 -6.29
C ALA A 3 5.81 21.82 -5.11
N ALA A 4 4.93 21.90 -4.10
CA ALA A 4 4.94 20.99 -2.97
C ALA A 4 4.97 19.56 -3.53
N CYS A 5 6.11 18.89 -3.36
CA CYS A 5 6.27 17.51 -3.77
C CYS A 5 5.17 16.71 -3.05
N ASP A 6 4.35 15.98 -3.79
CA ASP A 6 3.25 15.16 -3.26
C ASP A 6 3.81 13.90 -2.55
N LEU A 7 4.69 14.18 -1.55
CA LEU A 7 5.30 13.17 -0.70
C LEU A 7 4.25 12.64 0.28
N ARG A 8 4.23 11.33 0.45
CA ARG A 8 3.28 10.65 1.33
C ARG A 8 3.99 10.07 2.55
N PHE A 9 3.34 10.21 3.72
CA PHE A 9 3.82 9.72 5.01
C PHE A 9 2.70 9.02 5.77
N ASP A 10 1.77 8.40 5.03
CA ASP A 10 0.54 7.80 5.54
C ASP A 10 0.44 6.29 5.23
N CYS A 11 1.54 5.67 4.81
CA CYS A 11 1.59 4.23 4.54
C CYS A 11 1.77 3.37 5.81
N GLY A 12 2.02 4.02 6.95
CA GLY A 12 2.08 3.39 8.27
C GLY A 12 3.46 2.92 8.72
N ARG A 13 4.48 2.93 7.84
CA ARG A 13 5.88 2.62 8.13
C ARG A 13 6.79 3.43 7.22
N THR A 14 7.94 3.85 7.75
CA THR A 14 8.92 4.67 6.98
C THR A 14 9.41 3.97 5.72
N CYS A 15 9.63 2.67 5.77
CA CYS A 15 10.01 1.88 4.60
C CYS A 15 8.93 1.87 3.51
N LEU A 16 7.66 1.83 3.88
CA LEU A 16 6.53 1.92 2.95
C LEU A 16 6.35 3.33 2.40
N ASP A 17 6.60 4.36 3.22
CA ASP A 17 6.61 5.76 2.76
C ASP A 17 7.73 6.00 1.73
N LEU A 18 8.90 5.33 1.88
CA LEU A 18 9.94 5.36 0.85
C LEU A 18 9.46 4.68 -0.44
N VAL A 19 8.85 3.51 -0.36
CA VAL A 19 8.28 2.81 -1.52
C VAL A 19 7.23 3.69 -2.23
N ALA A 20 6.45 4.45 -1.48
CA ALA A 20 5.42 5.35 -2.01
C ALA A 20 5.98 6.58 -2.76
N THR A 21 7.29 6.82 -2.73
CA THR A 21 7.92 7.88 -3.53
C THR A 21 8.01 7.55 -5.01
N ALA A 22 7.72 6.32 -5.42
CA ALA A 22 7.62 5.93 -6.82
C ALA A 22 6.23 5.39 -7.15
N GLY A 23 5.83 5.52 -8.39
CA GLY A 23 4.54 5.06 -8.90
C GLY A 23 3.43 6.09 -8.76
N GLY A 24 2.42 5.96 -9.61
CA GLY A 24 1.34 6.95 -9.72
C GLY A 24 1.74 8.17 -10.56
N ALA A 25 1.12 9.31 -10.29
CA ALA A 25 1.44 10.57 -10.94
C ALA A 25 1.82 11.61 -9.86
N PRO A 26 3.04 12.16 -9.88
CA PRO A 26 4.17 11.81 -10.79
C PRO A 26 4.75 10.42 -10.51
N ALA A 27 5.39 9.83 -11.52
CA ALA A 27 5.97 8.49 -11.41
C ALA A 27 7.18 8.41 -10.47
N GLU A 28 7.94 9.51 -10.33
CA GLU A 28 9.10 9.65 -9.45
C GLU A 28 8.98 10.94 -8.64
N ARG A 29 9.13 10.84 -7.32
CA ARG A 29 9.06 11.98 -6.40
C ARG A 29 10.41 12.38 -5.80
N LEU A 30 11.37 11.46 -5.72
CA LEU A 30 12.73 11.76 -5.31
C LEU A 30 13.56 12.23 -6.52
N THR A 31 13.17 13.34 -7.15
CA THR A 31 13.78 13.80 -8.41
C THR A 31 15.17 14.39 -8.22
N GLY A 32 15.53 14.80 -7.02
CA GLY A 32 16.84 15.39 -6.71
C GLY A 32 17.10 15.48 -5.20
N PRO A 33 18.26 16.08 -4.82
CA PRO A 33 18.66 16.24 -3.43
C PRO A 33 17.63 16.97 -2.56
N GLU A 34 17.01 18.02 -3.08
CA GLU A 34 16.00 18.79 -2.34
C GLU A 34 14.77 17.94 -1.97
N GLN A 35 14.28 17.12 -2.91
CA GLN A 35 13.15 16.24 -2.68
C GLN A 35 13.51 15.13 -1.69
N LEU A 36 14.74 14.61 -1.75
CA LEU A 36 15.23 13.64 -0.76
C LEU A 36 15.34 14.30 0.62
N ALA A 37 15.91 15.50 0.73
CA ALA A 37 15.98 16.23 1.99
C ALA A 37 14.59 16.48 2.59
N ALA A 38 13.63 16.91 1.78
CA ALA A 38 12.23 17.07 2.20
C ALA A 38 11.61 15.76 2.67
N TRP A 39 11.90 14.64 1.99
CA TRP A 39 11.43 13.32 2.40
C TRP A 39 12.04 12.87 3.73
N LEU A 40 13.35 13.04 3.93
CA LEU A 40 14.05 12.69 5.17
C LEU A 40 13.47 13.41 6.40
N VAL A 41 13.16 14.69 6.23
CA VAL A 41 12.52 15.50 7.28
C VAL A 41 11.06 15.06 7.48
N GLY A 42 10.31 14.89 6.40
CA GLY A 42 8.90 14.49 6.46
C GLY A 42 8.70 13.09 7.06
N ALA A 43 9.60 12.14 6.77
CA ALA A 43 9.64 10.80 7.35
C ALA A 43 10.12 10.78 8.84
N GLY A 44 10.51 11.93 9.39
CA GLY A 44 10.99 12.03 10.78
C GLY A 44 12.36 11.41 11.02
N LEU A 45 13.10 11.05 9.97
CA LEU A 45 14.46 10.51 10.07
C LEU A 45 15.45 11.59 10.47
N VAL A 46 15.24 12.81 10.01
CA VAL A 46 16.03 13.99 10.35
C VAL A 46 15.10 15.05 10.94
N PRO A 47 15.41 15.62 12.12
CA PRO A 47 14.64 16.68 12.71
C PRO A 47 14.65 17.95 11.82
N ARG A 48 13.58 18.73 11.89
CA ARG A 48 13.52 20.04 11.22
C ARG A 48 14.63 20.95 11.75
N GLY A 49 15.25 21.71 10.84
CA GLY A 49 16.33 22.65 11.19
C GLY A 49 17.72 22.02 11.26
N VAL A 50 17.85 20.69 11.17
CA VAL A 50 19.17 20.05 11.00
C VAL A 50 19.64 20.27 9.57
N PRO A 51 20.88 20.79 9.35
CA PRO A 51 21.44 20.98 8.02
C PRO A 51 21.54 19.65 7.24
N LEU A 52 21.19 19.71 5.96
CA LEU A 52 21.23 18.58 5.03
C LEU A 52 22.10 18.89 3.80
N ASP A 53 23.12 19.74 3.98
CA ASP A 53 24.01 20.20 2.90
C ASP A 53 24.82 19.06 2.26
N ALA A 54 25.00 17.95 2.99
CA ALA A 54 25.65 16.75 2.49
C ALA A 54 24.78 15.91 1.55
N VAL A 55 23.47 16.20 1.46
CA VAL A 55 22.56 15.44 0.59
C VAL A 55 22.82 15.80 -0.87
N ASP A 56 23.39 14.87 -1.59
CA ASP A 56 23.76 15.01 -3.00
C ASP A 56 23.02 14.00 -3.90
N VAL A 57 23.32 14.00 -5.19
CA VAL A 57 22.77 13.08 -6.17
C VAL A 57 23.10 11.60 -5.86
N ARG A 58 24.23 11.34 -5.20
CA ARG A 58 24.67 9.97 -4.82
C ARG A 58 23.74 9.40 -3.75
N TRP A 59 23.29 10.25 -2.81
CA TRP A 59 22.28 9.85 -1.83
C TRP A 59 20.98 9.51 -2.52
N VAL A 60 20.53 10.33 -3.46
CA VAL A 60 19.29 10.09 -4.23
C VAL A 60 19.34 8.72 -4.92
N VAL A 61 20.45 8.40 -5.59
CA VAL A 61 20.65 7.11 -6.25
C VAL A 61 20.57 5.95 -5.25
N ARG A 62 21.22 6.08 -4.09
CA ARG A 62 21.23 5.04 -3.05
C ARG A 62 19.83 4.85 -2.42
N PHE A 63 19.10 5.93 -2.14
CA PHE A 63 17.73 5.84 -1.61
C PHE A 63 16.77 5.25 -2.63
N ARG A 64 16.89 5.58 -3.91
CA ARG A 64 16.12 4.92 -4.98
C ARG A 64 16.44 3.44 -5.09
N ALA A 65 17.70 3.04 -5.00
CA ALA A 65 18.12 1.64 -5.02
C ALA A 65 17.51 0.85 -3.85
N LEU A 66 17.56 1.40 -2.62
CA LEU A 66 16.91 0.80 -1.45
C LEU A 66 15.39 0.74 -1.64
N ARG A 67 14.76 1.79 -2.11
CA ARG A 67 13.32 1.82 -2.43
C ARG A 67 12.92 0.70 -3.38
N ASP A 68 13.68 0.51 -4.46
CA ASP A 68 13.37 -0.49 -5.47
C ASP A 68 13.56 -1.92 -4.95
N LEU A 69 14.54 -2.14 -4.07
CA LEU A 69 14.69 -3.38 -3.30
C LEU A 69 13.48 -3.60 -2.39
N LEU A 70 13.13 -2.62 -1.57
CA LEU A 70 11.98 -2.70 -0.64
C LEU A 70 10.67 -2.96 -1.38
N ARG A 71 10.48 -2.32 -2.52
CA ARG A 71 9.29 -2.54 -3.35
C ARG A 71 9.18 -4.00 -3.78
N ARG A 72 10.28 -4.62 -4.27
CA ARG A 72 10.27 -6.03 -4.64
C ARG A 72 9.98 -6.91 -3.43
N VAL A 73 10.77 -6.78 -2.37
CA VAL A 73 10.62 -7.60 -1.16
C VAL A 73 9.20 -7.54 -0.61
N VAL A 74 8.64 -6.33 -0.44
CA VAL A 74 7.29 -6.16 0.14
C VAL A 74 6.21 -6.72 -0.79
N HIS A 75 6.31 -6.53 -2.12
CA HIS A 75 5.34 -7.09 -3.07
C HIS A 75 5.41 -8.61 -3.17
N ASP A 76 6.62 -9.17 -3.07
CA ASP A 76 6.79 -10.62 -3.13
C ASP A 76 6.36 -11.27 -1.81
N GLU A 77 6.61 -10.61 -0.67
CA GLU A 77 6.17 -11.09 0.65
C GLU A 77 4.64 -11.07 0.83
N LEU A 78 3.91 -10.19 0.15
CA LEU A 78 2.44 -10.28 0.06
C LEU A 78 1.95 -11.59 -0.57
N ARG A 79 2.84 -12.37 -1.16
CA ARG A 79 2.60 -13.66 -1.82
C ARG A 79 3.46 -14.78 -1.23
N ASP A 80 4.10 -14.54 -0.09
CA ASP A 80 5.05 -15.46 0.59
C ASP A 80 6.16 -15.96 -0.36
N ARG A 81 6.74 -15.04 -1.17
CA ARG A 81 7.72 -15.38 -2.24
C ARG A 81 8.94 -14.47 -2.27
N ALA A 82 9.25 -13.75 -1.18
CA ALA A 82 10.45 -12.92 -1.15
C ALA A 82 11.70 -13.78 -1.41
N ALA A 83 12.54 -13.35 -2.34
CA ALA A 83 13.76 -14.07 -2.70
C ALA A 83 14.82 -13.90 -1.61
N ASP A 84 15.48 -14.99 -1.22
CA ASP A 84 16.56 -14.97 -0.22
C ASP A 84 17.64 -13.95 -0.56
N ALA A 85 18.04 -13.84 -1.83
CA ALA A 85 19.03 -12.87 -2.29
C ALA A 85 18.60 -11.40 -2.07
N ASP A 86 17.31 -11.08 -2.13
CA ASP A 86 16.80 -9.74 -1.83
C ASP A 86 16.72 -9.52 -0.31
N LEU A 87 16.40 -10.57 0.47
CA LEU A 87 16.47 -10.53 1.94
C LEU A 87 17.91 -10.32 2.42
N ASP A 88 18.91 -10.98 1.83
CA ASP A 88 20.33 -10.79 2.14
C ASP A 88 20.79 -9.35 1.87
N ARG A 89 20.34 -8.76 0.75
CA ARG A 89 20.61 -7.35 0.43
C ARG A 89 19.95 -6.40 1.43
N LEU A 90 18.72 -6.68 1.84
CA LEU A 90 18.02 -5.90 2.86
C LEU A 90 18.74 -5.99 4.21
N ASN A 91 19.14 -7.20 4.63
CA ASN A 91 19.88 -7.44 5.86
C ASN A 91 21.25 -6.74 5.84
N SER A 92 21.94 -6.78 4.70
CA SER A 92 23.22 -6.06 4.51
C SER A 92 23.03 -4.54 4.64
N ALA A 93 21.95 -3.98 4.10
CA ALA A 93 21.62 -2.57 4.26
C ALA A 93 21.26 -2.23 5.72
N ALA A 94 20.55 -3.10 6.41
CA ALA A 94 20.18 -2.93 7.81
C ALA A 94 21.37 -3.06 8.79
N ALA A 95 22.42 -3.80 8.41
CA ALA A 95 23.63 -4.01 9.21
C ALA A 95 24.58 -2.81 9.21
N ALA A 96 24.43 -1.85 8.29
CA ALA A 96 25.21 -0.62 8.31
C ALA A 96 25.03 0.16 9.64
N GLY A 97 25.96 1.05 9.95
CA GLY A 97 25.99 1.78 11.24
C GLY A 97 24.65 2.43 11.61
N PRO A 98 24.41 2.72 12.89
CA PRO A 98 23.21 3.41 13.30
C PRO A 98 23.19 4.84 12.76
N PRO A 99 21.99 5.44 12.54
CA PRO A 99 21.89 6.87 12.29
C PRO A 99 22.36 7.63 13.53
N PRO A 100 22.77 8.92 13.38
CA PRO A 100 23.14 9.75 14.50
C PRO A 100 22.06 9.77 15.57
N ALA A 101 22.46 9.63 16.84
CA ALA A 101 21.52 9.56 17.95
C ALA A 101 20.73 10.88 18.08
N PRO A 102 19.44 10.83 18.42
CA PRO A 102 18.65 12.03 18.70
C PRO A 102 19.13 12.69 20.00
N ARG A 103 19.11 14.02 20.04
CA ARG A 103 19.48 14.84 21.18
C ARG A 103 18.39 15.87 21.44
N ALA A 104 18.03 16.06 22.68
CA ALA A 104 17.17 17.15 23.12
C ALA A 104 18.01 18.39 23.42
N VAL A 105 17.62 19.52 22.90
CA VAL A 105 18.22 20.85 23.14
C VAL A 105 17.12 21.85 23.45
N ARG A 106 17.47 22.97 24.09
CA ARG A 106 16.58 24.14 24.15
C ARG A 106 16.89 25.07 22.98
N ASP A 107 15.85 25.46 22.27
CA ASP A 107 15.95 26.49 21.23
C ASP A 107 16.03 27.91 21.85
N ALA A 108 16.06 28.93 21.01
CA ALA A 108 16.17 30.33 21.43
C ALA A 108 15.00 30.78 22.32
N ASP A 109 13.83 30.16 22.19
CA ASP A 109 12.62 30.46 22.95
C ASP A 109 12.53 29.64 24.25
N GLY A 110 13.55 28.81 24.54
CA GLY A 110 13.59 27.92 25.70
C GLY A 110 12.76 26.64 25.53
N THR A 111 12.12 26.42 24.38
CA THR A 111 11.35 25.22 24.06
C THR A 111 12.28 24.04 23.78
N LEU A 112 11.87 22.82 24.22
CA LEU A 112 12.64 21.62 23.92
C LEU A 112 12.49 21.25 22.44
N ALA A 113 13.61 21.24 21.74
CA ALA A 113 13.71 20.84 20.34
C ALA A 113 14.52 19.55 20.20
N ARG A 114 14.20 18.76 19.20
CA ARG A 114 14.97 17.56 18.82
C ARG A 114 16.01 17.94 17.79
N THR A 115 17.25 17.56 18.02
CA THR A 115 18.35 17.62 17.06
C THR A 115 19.08 16.29 16.99
N LEU A 116 20.21 16.21 16.29
CA LEU A 116 21.07 15.03 16.22
C LEU A 116 22.41 15.32 16.91
N CYS A 117 23.05 14.27 17.47
CA CYS A 117 24.36 14.41 18.11
C CYS A 117 25.51 14.63 17.10
N ALA A 118 25.29 14.30 15.83
CA ALA A 118 26.22 14.50 14.73
C ALA A 118 25.44 14.78 13.43
N PRO A 119 26.09 15.32 12.38
CA PRO A 119 25.46 15.42 11.06
C PRO A 119 24.95 14.08 10.55
N PRO A 120 23.79 14.02 9.89
CA PRO A 120 23.27 12.79 9.34
C PRO A 120 24.18 12.28 8.21
N ASP A 121 24.36 10.95 8.15
CA ASP A 121 25.08 10.29 7.07
C ASP A 121 24.14 9.38 6.27
N CYS A 122 24.47 9.17 4.99
CA CYS A 122 23.64 8.40 4.08
C CYS A 122 23.50 6.94 4.51
N ALA A 123 24.57 6.31 4.99
CA ALA A 123 24.57 4.88 5.34
C ALA A 123 23.69 4.61 6.56
N GLY A 124 23.81 5.44 7.60
CA GLY A 124 23.00 5.33 8.81
C GLY A 124 21.52 5.55 8.55
N LEU A 125 21.16 6.54 7.70
CA LEU A 125 19.77 6.80 7.35
C LEU A 125 19.17 5.68 6.49
N LEU A 126 19.92 5.12 5.52
CA LEU A 126 19.50 3.95 4.76
C LEU A 126 19.30 2.74 5.67
N ALA A 127 20.23 2.52 6.62
CA ALA A 127 20.13 1.44 7.58
C ALA A 127 18.91 1.58 8.50
N ALA A 128 18.55 2.80 8.88
CA ALA A 128 17.34 3.05 9.68
C ALA A 128 16.07 2.61 8.91
N VAL A 129 15.96 2.96 7.62
CA VAL A 129 14.83 2.54 6.76
C VAL A 129 14.85 1.02 6.52
N ALA A 130 16.03 0.43 6.31
CA ALA A 130 16.15 -1.01 6.12
C ALA A 130 15.75 -1.79 7.40
N ARG A 131 16.16 -1.33 8.59
CA ARG A 131 15.72 -1.91 9.88
C ARG A 131 14.23 -1.79 10.10
N ASP A 132 13.62 -0.68 9.71
CA ASP A 132 12.17 -0.49 9.77
C ASP A 132 11.47 -1.55 8.89
N ALA A 133 12.02 -1.86 7.70
CA ALA A 133 11.50 -2.90 6.83
C ALA A 133 11.70 -4.31 7.42
N VAL A 134 12.86 -4.61 7.99
CA VAL A 134 13.10 -5.89 8.69
C VAL A 134 12.08 -6.05 9.81
N GLY A 135 11.89 -5.02 10.65
CA GLY A 135 10.90 -5.05 11.74
C GLY A 135 9.47 -5.25 11.24
N LEU A 136 9.10 -4.65 10.09
CA LEU A 136 7.80 -4.86 9.45
C LEU A 136 7.61 -6.32 9.00
N LEU A 137 8.63 -6.88 8.31
CA LEU A 137 8.54 -8.19 7.69
C LEU A 137 8.63 -9.35 8.70
N THR A 138 9.26 -9.12 9.84
CA THR A 138 9.43 -10.13 10.91
C THR A 138 8.35 -10.05 12.00
N ASP A 139 7.48 -9.06 11.97
CA ASP A 139 6.33 -8.94 12.87
C ASP A 139 5.07 -9.55 12.22
N PRO A 140 4.59 -10.72 12.69
CA PRO A 140 3.41 -11.36 12.13
C PRO A 140 2.16 -10.47 12.15
N ALA A 141 1.98 -9.67 13.22
CA ALA A 141 0.82 -8.80 13.36
C ALA A 141 0.86 -7.64 12.34
N ALA A 142 2.04 -7.08 12.06
CA ALA A 142 2.22 -6.06 11.04
C ALA A 142 2.06 -6.64 9.63
N ARG A 143 2.58 -7.84 9.36
CA ARG A 143 2.39 -8.55 8.07
C ARG A 143 0.90 -8.78 7.76
N GLU A 144 0.12 -9.22 8.75
CA GLU A 144 -1.33 -9.38 8.60
C GLU A 144 -2.07 -8.08 8.26
N GLN A 145 -1.47 -6.93 8.51
CA GLN A 145 -2.04 -5.62 8.20
C GLN A 145 -1.57 -5.07 6.84
N LEU A 146 -0.57 -5.69 6.22
CA LEU A 146 -0.10 -5.29 4.90
C LEU A 146 -1.20 -5.44 3.86
N ARG A 147 -1.44 -4.39 3.09
CA ARG A 147 -2.42 -4.38 1.99
C ARG A 147 -1.85 -3.67 0.78
N GLN A 148 -2.15 -4.21 -0.38
CA GLN A 148 -1.96 -3.50 -1.65
C GLN A 148 -3.24 -2.71 -1.97
N CYS A 149 -3.05 -1.49 -2.48
CA CYS A 149 -4.18 -0.65 -2.89
C CYS A 149 -4.99 -1.32 -4.00
N ALA A 150 -6.32 -1.36 -3.84
CA ALA A 150 -7.24 -1.92 -4.83
C ALA A 150 -7.57 -0.95 -5.99
N GLY A 151 -6.91 0.20 -6.08
CA GLY A 151 -7.09 1.15 -7.20
C GLY A 151 -6.50 0.59 -8.49
N GLU A 152 -7.23 0.71 -9.60
CA GLU A 152 -6.92 0.09 -10.90
C GLU A 152 -5.50 0.41 -11.42
N HIS A 153 -4.93 1.58 -11.06
CA HIS A 153 -3.60 2.02 -11.48
C HIS A 153 -2.71 2.37 -10.28
N CYS A 154 -2.91 1.69 -9.15
CA CYS A 154 -2.15 1.95 -7.92
C CYS A 154 -1.57 0.64 -7.37
N SER A 155 -0.24 0.56 -7.34
CA SER A 155 0.49 -0.57 -6.77
C SER A 155 0.99 -0.31 -5.35
N LEU A 156 0.54 0.78 -4.70
CA LEU A 156 1.05 1.19 -3.39
C LEU A 156 0.66 0.18 -2.31
N VAL A 157 1.61 -0.17 -1.47
CA VAL A 157 1.42 -1.01 -0.29
C VAL A 157 1.37 -0.14 0.96
N TYR A 158 0.51 -0.47 1.89
CA TYR A 158 0.31 0.26 3.15
C TYR A 158 -0.11 -0.69 4.28
N LEU A 159 0.02 -0.25 5.54
CA LEU A 159 -0.57 -0.95 6.68
C LEU A 159 -2.02 -0.52 6.87
N ASP A 160 -2.93 -1.47 6.95
CA ASP A 160 -4.31 -1.24 7.32
C ASP A 160 -4.46 -1.23 8.85
N THR A 161 -4.25 -0.08 9.45
CA THR A 161 -4.46 0.18 10.89
C THR A 161 -5.90 0.60 11.21
N SER A 162 -6.84 0.53 10.25
CA SER A 162 -8.25 0.88 10.48
C SER A 162 -8.89 -0.10 11.47
N ARG A 163 -9.84 0.41 12.29
CA ARG A 163 -10.50 -0.37 13.35
C ARG A 163 -11.10 -1.71 12.87
N GLY A 164 -11.55 -1.78 11.60
CA GLY A 164 -12.16 -2.98 11.01
C GLY A 164 -11.26 -3.73 10.03
N ARG A 165 -10.02 -3.31 9.82
CA ARG A 165 -9.08 -3.87 8.83
C ARG A 165 -9.69 -4.05 7.44
N ARG A 166 -10.54 -3.07 7.01
CA ARG A 166 -11.32 -3.12 5.75
C ARG A 166 -10.92 -2.04 4.75
N ARG A 167 -9.81 -1.34 4.99
CA ARG A 167 -9.31 -0.32 4.07
C ARG A 167 -8.89 -0.97 2.76
N ARG A 168 -9.53 -0.59 1.66
CA ARG A 168 -9.26 -1.10 0.32
C ARG A 168 -8.32 -0.22 -0.49
N TRP A 169 -8.21 1.05 -0.14
CA TRP A 169 -7.44 2.05 -0.88
C TRP A 169 -6.40 2.69 0.01
N CYS A 170 -5.24 2.98 -0.56
CA CYS A 170 -4.15 3.67 0.13
C CYS A 170 -4.54 5.09 0.60
N SER A 171 -5.56 5.69 0.00
CA SER A 171 -6.19 6.94 0.42
C SER A 171 -7.65 6.93 -0.01
N SER A 172 -8.55 7.34 0.90
CA SER A 172 -9.97 7.52 0.60
C SER A 172 -10.19 8.71 -0.34
N GLU A 173 -9.37 9.76 -0.22
CA GLU A 173 -9.47 11.00 -0.99
C GLU A 173 -8.93 10.85 -2.41
N VAL A 174 -7.85 10.11 -2.60
CA VAL A 174 -7.22 9.93 -3.92
C VAL A 174 -7.78 8.68 -4.60
N CYS A 175 -7.36 7.49 -4.17
CA CYS A 175 -7.74 6.24 -4.85
C CYS A 175 -9.21 5.89 -4.62
N GLY A 176 -9.74 6.10 -3.42
CA GLY A 176 -11.15 5.86 -3.11
C GLY A 176 -12.09 6.78 -3.91
N ASN A 177 -11.72 8.05 -4.07
CA ASN A 177 -12.50 8.99 -4.88
C ASN A 177 -12.44 8.65 -6.37
N ARG A 178 -11.23 8.34 -6.89
CA ARG A 178 -11.03 7.92 -8.28
C ARG A 178 -11.92 6.71 -8.62
N GLU A 179 -11.98 5.72 -7.76
CA GLU A 179 -12.83 4.54 -7.93
C GLU A 179 -14.33 4.87 -7.85
N ARG A 180 -14.74 5.76 -6.98
CA ARG A 180 -16.14 6.21 -6.92
C ARG A 180 -16.57 6.89 -8.22
N VAL A 181 -15.73 7.78 -8.74
CA VAL A 181 -15.98 8.47 -10.02
C VAL A 181 -16.01 7.49 -11.19
N ALA A 182 -15.04 6.55 -11.28
CA ALA A 182 -15.01 5.53 -12.31
C ALA A 182 -16.27 4.65 -12.28
N ARG A 183 -16.72 4.24 -11.08
CA ARG A 183 -17.95 3.47 -10.90
C ARG A 183 -19.19 4.26 -11.32
N HIS A 184 -19.25 5.55 -11.00
CA HIS A 184 -20.35 6.42 -11.42
C HIS A 184 -20.42 6.50 -12.95
N ARG A 185 -19.29 6.75 -13.62
CA ARG A 185 -19.21 6.82 -15.10
C ARG A 185 -19.67 5.52 -15.74
N ARG A 186 -19.21 4.35 -15.26
CA ARG A 186 -19.66 3.04 -15.77
C ARG A 186 -21.17 2.84 -15.66
N ARG A 187 -21.80 3.28 -14.55
CA ARG A 187 -23.25 3.18 -14.35
C ARG A 187 -24.04 4.09 -15.30
N THR A 188 -23.54 5.29 -15.59
CA THR A 188 -24.20 6.22 -16.51
C THR A 188 -24.08 5.77 -17.96
N THR A 189 -22.95 5.19 -18.37
CA THR A 189 -22.75 4.65 -19.72
C THR A 189 -23.68 3.46 -19.99
N VAL A 190 -23.85 2.56 -19.02
CA VAL A 190 -24.79 1.41 -19.15
C VAL A 190 -26.25 1.85 -19.20
N ARG A 191 -26.62 2.97 -18.54
CA ARG A 191 -27.98 3.52 -18.61
C ARG A 191 -28.26 4.34 -19.87
N GLY A 192 -27.22 4.78 -20.59
CA GLY A 192 -27.33 5.64 -21.76
C GLY A 192 -27.26 4.89 -23.10
N THR A 193 -27.21 3.54 -23.13
CA THR A 193 -27.33 2.79 -24.37
C THR A 193 -28.81 2.72 -24.73
N PRO A 194 -29.30 3.45 -25.78
CA PRO A 194 -30.65 3.25 -26.26
C PRO A 194 -30.76 1.81 -26.76
N GLY A 195 -31.72 1.07 -26.21
CA GLY A 195 -32.06 -0.23 -26.75
C GLY A 195 -32.37 -0.07 -28.26
N PRO A 196 -32.10 -1.11 -29.09
CA PRO A 196 -32.41 -1.03 -30.52
C PRO A 196 -33.89 -0.67 -30.69
N ALA A 197 -34.13 0.41 -31.46
CA ALA A 197 -35.45 0.90 -31.77
C ALA A 197 -36.31 -0.26 -32.27
N GLY A 198 -37.46 -0.46 -31.61
CA GLY A 198 -38.36 -1.56 -31.88
C GLY A 198 -38.74 -1.66 -33.33
N ALA A 199 -38.54 -2.82 -33.93
CA ALA A 199 -39.19 -3.21 -35.16
C ALA A 199 -40.71 -3.25 -34.94
N PRO A 200 -41.53 -2.84 -35.90
CA PRO A 200 -42.99 -2.89 -35.76
C PRO A 200 -43.47 -4.32 -35.62
N ALA A 201 -44.36 -4.55 -34.67
CA ALA A 201 -44.95 -5.85 -34.39
C ALA A 201 -45.83 -6.31 -35.57
N PRO A 202 -45.75 -7.58 -35.99
CA PRO A 202 -46.77 -8.17 -36.85
C PRO A 202 -48.03 -8.49 -36.02
N ALA A 203 -49.17 -8.31 -36.65
CA ALA A 203 -50.51 -8.40 -36.09
C ALA A 203 -50.82 -9.76 -35.44
N ALA A 204 -51.61 -9.72 -34.40
CA ALA A 204 -52.07 -10.82 -33.59
C ALA A 204 -52.84 -11.90 -34.37
N ALA A 205 -52.48 -13.17 -34.17
CA ALA A 205 -53.36 -14.31 -34.34
C ALA A 205 -53.62 -14.92 -32.97
N ALA A 206 -54.90 -14.92 -32.60
CA ALA A 206 -55.37 -15.48 -31.33
C ALA A 206 -55.33 -17.00 -31.33
N THR A 207 -54.67 -17.59 -30.36
CA THR A 207 -54.80 -19.02 -30.03
C THR A 207 -54.76 -19.18 -28.51
N GLY A 208 -55.74 -19.87 -27.96
CA GLY A 208 -56.10 -19.94 -26.57
C GLY A 208 -55.08 -20.65 -25.65
N PRO A 209 -55.35 -20.69 -24.32
CA PRO A 209 -54.34 -21.00 -23.30
C PRO A 209 -54.09 -22.50 -23.16
N ALA A 210 -52.81 -22.92 -23.28
CA ALA A 210 -52.35 -24.23 -22.92
C ALA A 210 -52.07 -24.32 -21.41
N ARG A 211 -52.64 -25.30 -20.71
CA ARG A 211 -52.49 -25.59 -19.30
C ARG A 211 -51.03 -26.01 -19.01
N ILE A 212 -50.44 -25.43 -18.00
CA ILE A 212 -49.14 -25.81 -17.40
C ILE A 212 -49.38 -26.90 -16.36
N PRO A 213 -48.73 -28.05 -16.40
CA PRO A 213 -48.80 -29.06 -15.33
C PRO A 213 -47.94 -28.64 -14.13
N ALA A 214 -48.41 -28.95 -12.92
CA ALA A 214 -47.77 -28.64 -11.64
C ALA A 214 -46.48 -29.46 -11.43
N PRO A 215 -45.45 -28.95 -10.72
CA PRO A 215 -44.26 -29.70 -10.39
C PRO A 215 -44.48 -30.75 -9.31
N GLN A 216 -43.89 -31.92 -9.49
CA GLN A 216 -43.90 -33.05 -8.53
C GLN A 216 -42.87 -32.78 -7.39
N PRO A 217 -43.15 -33.22 -6.16
CA PRO A 217 -42.23 -33.10 -5.04
C PRO A 217 -41.03 -34.06 -5.12
N ALA A 218 -39.85 -33.57 -4.82
CA ALA A 218 -38.59 -34.31 -4.78
C ALA A 218 -38.56 -35.30 -3.58
N ALA A 219 -38.02 -36.49 -3.83
CA ALA A 219 -37.81 -37.53 -2.82
C ALA A 219 -36.66 -37.21 -1.85
N PRO A 220 -36.74 -37.65 -0.59
CA PRO A 220 -35.72 -37.41 0.41
C PRO A 220 -34.44 -38.26 0.21
N ALA A 221 -33.27 -37.62 0.46
CA ALA A 221 -31.96 -38.27 0.39
C ALA A 221 -31.71 -39.24 1.57
N PRO A 222 -30.89 -40.28 1.38
CA PRO A 222 -30.63 -41.29 2.43
C PRO A 222 -29.65 -40.78 3.49
N VAL A 223 -29.97 -41.11 4.75
CA VAL A 223 -29.16 -40.84 5.94
C VAL A 223 -28.05 -41.90 6.01
N THR A 224 -26.77 -41.44 5.95
CA THR A 224 -25.62 -42.32 6.24
C THR A 224 -25.25 -42.27 7.71
N SER A 225 -25.32 -43.44 8.29
CA SER A 225 -25.04 -43.78 9.69
C SER A 225 -23.57 -43.59 10.08
N GLY A 226 -23.34 -43.11 11.30
CA GLY A 226 -22.07 -42.72 11.86
C GLY A 226 -21.03 -43.84 12.00
N LYS A 227 -19.76 -43.43 11.90
CA LYS A 227 -18.61 -44.23 12.33
C LYS A 227 -18.13 -43.77 13.70
N LYS A 228 -18.22 -44.69 14.67
CA LYS A 228 -17.66 -44.61 16.02
C LYS A 228 -16.12 -44.55 15.96
N PHE A 229 -15.50 -43.65 16.70
CA PHE A 229 -14.07 -43.66 17.04
C PHE A 229 -13.84 -44.43 18.32
N PRO A 230 -12.78 -45.25 18.43
CA PRO A 230 -12.35 -45.89 19.68
C PRO A 230 -11.45 -44.93 20.50
N PRO A 231 -11.38 -45.11 21.85
CA PRO A 231 -10.50 -44.31 22.69
C PRO A 231 -9.08 -44.89 22.66
N GLY A 232 -8.11 -44.01 22.47
CA GLY A 232 -6.69 -44.31 22.56
C GLY A 232 -6.17 -44.15 24.00
N GLY A 233 -5.32 -45.04 24.39
CA GLY A 233 -4.50 -45.01 25.60
C GLY A 233 -3.27 -44.07 25.49
#